data_22fa850dfcb67f4ffe638efd03ab5b93
#
_entry.id   22fa850dfcb67f4ffe638efd03ab5b93
#
_cell.length_a   1.000
_cell.length_b   1.000
_cell.length_c   1.000
_cell.angle_alpha   90.00
_cell.angle_beta   90.00
_cell.angle_gamma   90.00
#
_symmetry.space_group_name_H-M   'P 1'
#
loop_
_entity.id
_entity.type
_entity.pdbx_description
1 polymer ?
#
loop_
_entity_poly.entity_id
_entity_poly.type
_entity_poly.pdbx_seq_one_letter_code
_entity_poly.pdbx_strand_id
1 'polypeptide(L)'
;MRKLQLGLRVVTIAFVTLTAVSCKDAKTVKNDKTEHHSDMKHDNSGGHHNDNKKEMTMNGNGTSQAVLKDYFSLKDALVADDNTKAKNLGGTLAKSLKAFDISKFSDDKQSDLKDIIEDATEHAEHIAESNIAHQREHFKVLSKDMVDMIAITGTSMRFVI
;
A
#
# COMPACT_ATOMS: atom_id res chain seq x y z
N MET A 1 -36.26 -16.27 -35.20
CA MET A 1 -36.49 -14.85 -34.90
C MET A 1 -36.73 -14.73 -33.39
N ARG A 2 -35.68 -14.42 -32.61
CA ARG A 2 -35.78 -14.20 -31.16
C ARG A 2 -35.58 -12.72 -30.90
N LYS A 3 -36.60 -12.09 -30.32
CA LYS A 3 -36.66 -10.65 -30.06
C LYS A 3 -35.77 -10.28 -28.90
N LEU A 4 -34.81 -9.35 -29.14
CA LEU A 4 -33.93 -8.72 -28.14
C LEU A 4 -34.81 -7.79 -27.29
N GLN A 5 -34.93 -8.06 -26.00
CA GLN A 5 -35.57 -7.16 -25.02
C GLN A 5 -34.48 -6.30 -24.40
N LEU A 6 -34.39 -5.04 -24.83
CA LEU A 6 -33.54 -4.02 -24.27
C LEU A 6 -34.19 -3.45 -23.00
N GLY A 7 -33.78 -3.88 -21.83
CA GLY A 7 -34.23 -3.37 -20.54
C GLY A 7 -33.48 -2.11 -20.13
N LEU A 8 -34.07 -0.95 -20.38
CA LEU A 8 -33.59 0.35 -19.92
C LEU A 8 -33.80 0.48 -18.40
N ARG A 9 -32.73 0.32 -17.58
CA ARG A 9 -32.79 0.59 -16.14
C ARG A 9 -32.38 2.04 -15.88
N VAL A 10 -33.38 2.86 -15.61
CA VAL A 10 -33.17 4.24 -15.11
C VAL A 10 -32.78 4.16 -13.64
N VAL A 11 -31.54 4.50 -13.33
CA VAL A 11 -31.04 4.67 -11.94
C VAL A 11 -31.24 6.13 -11.56
N THR A 12 -32.24 6.40 -10.71
CA THR A 12 -32.46 7.71 -10.10
C THR A 12 -31.51 7.88 -8.92
N ILE A 13 -30.52 8.76 -9.07
CA ILE A 13 -29.60 9.16 -7.99
C ILE A 13 -30.29 10.24 -7.16
N ALA A 14 -30.66 9.91 -5.91
CA ALA A 14 -31.15 10.88 -4.93
C ALA A 14 -29.96 11.59 -4.29
N PHE A 15 -29.81 12.89 -4.57
CA PHE A 15 -28.87 13.77 -3.88
C PHE A 15 -29.39 14.07 -2.47
N VAL A 16 -28.69 13.58 -1.44
CA VAL A 16 -28.88 14.00 -0.07
C VAL A 16 -27.88 15.11 0.23
N THR A 17 -28.36 16.36 0.32
CA THR A 17 -27.58 17.53 0.74
C THR A 17 -27.51 17.55 2.27
N LEU A 18 -26.31 17.30 2.82
CA LEU A 18 -26.07 17.45 4.26
C LEU A 18 -25.50 18.86 4.53
N THR A 19 -26.28 19.69 5.23
CA THR A 19 -25.90 21.04 5.66
C THR A 19 -24.93 21.00 6.83
N ALA A 20 -23.77 21.65 6.65
CA ALA A 20 -22.78 21.85 7.71
C ALA A 20 -23.29 22.86 8.75
N VAL A 21 -23.30 22.49 10.02
CA VAL A 21 -23.45 23.40 11.15
C VAL A 21 -22.06 23.81 11.63
N SER A 22 -21.74 25.09 11.42
CA SER A 22 -20.54 25.77 11.91
C SER A 22 -20.78 26.18 13.36
N CYS A 23 -20.02 25.68 14.31
CA CYS A 23 -19.90 26.28 15.63
C CYS A 23 -18.53 26.94 15.78
N LYS A 24 -18.59 28.28 15.81
CA LYS A 24 -17.50 29.21 16.08
C LYS A 24 -17.60 29.55 17.56
N ASP A 25 -16.58 29.25 18.34
CA ASP A 25 -16.35 29.93 19.62
C ASP A 25 -14.86 30.22 19.81
N ALA A 26 -14.62 31.53 19.81
CA ALA A 26 -13.36 32.14 20.16
C ALA A 26 -13.33 32.38 21.69
N LYS A 27 -12.24 31.98 22.35
CA LYS A 27 -11.82 32.61 23.60
C LYS A 27 -10.32 32.72 23.71
N THR A 28 -9.89 33.96 23.55
CA THR A 28 -8.57 34.48 23.86
C THR A 28 -8.39 34.51 25.39
N VAL A 29 -7.28 33.94 25.89
CA VAL A 29 -6.70 34.36 27.19
C VAL A 29 -5.18 34.44 27.04
N LYS A 30 -4.68 35.59 27.47
CA LYS A 30 -3.27 36.03 27.46
C LYS A 30 -2.47 35.47 28.63
N ASN A 31 -1.16 35.33 28.38
CA ASN A 31 -0.02 35.51 29.27
C ASN A 31 0.08 34.63 30.53
N ASP A 32 1.14 33.83 30.67
CA ASP A 32 2.20 34.22 31.58
C ASP A 32 3.53 33.50 31.24
N LYS A 33 4.63 34.26 31.42
CA LYS A 33 6.04 33.82 31.29
C LYS A 33 6.41 32.99 32.51
N THR A 34 7.07 31.85 32.28
CA THR A 34 8.08 31.38 33.23
C THR A 34 9.14 30.59 32.46
N GLU A 35 10.34 31.15 32.45
CA GLU A 35 11.57 30.54 31.96
C GLU A 35 11.97 29.41 32.94
N HIS A 36 12.20 28.21 32.42
CA HIS A 36 13.09 27.25 33.08
C HIS A 36 13.99 26.61 32.05
N HIS A 37 15.24 27.13 32.02
CA HIS A 37 16.38 26.44 31.48
C HIS A 37 16.60 25.13 32.24
N SER A 38 16.65 24.03 31.52
CA SER A 38 17.40 22.85 31.99
C SER A 38 18.12 22.27 30.79
N ASP A 39 19.38 22.61 30.72
CA ASP A 39 20.36 21.93 29.89
C ASP A 39 20.42 20.45 30.27
N MET A 40 19.98 19.57 29.37
CA MET A 40 20.43 18.18 29.38
C MET A 40 21.13 17.91 28.07
N LYS A 41 22.43 18.00 28.11
CA LYS A 41 23.33 17.35 27.16
C LYS A 41 23.07 15.86 27.21
N HIS A 42 22.45 15.32 26.18
CA HIS A 42 22.56 13.90 25.91
C HIS A 42 23.68 13.69 24.91
N ASP A 43 24.78 13.19 25.43
CA ASP A 43 25.82 12.56 24.66
C ASP A 43 25.22 11.43 23.83
N ASN A 44 25.18 11.63 22.52
CA ASN A 44 24.79 10.62 21.56
C ASN A 44 26.03 9.75 21.30
N SER A 45 26.21 8.75 22.14
CA SER A 45 27.19 7.68 21.89
C SER A 45 26.65 6.83 20.73
N GLY A 46 27.35 6.89 19.61
CA GLY A 46 27.04 6.18 18.38
C GLY A 46 26.95 4.66 18.58
N GLY A 47 25.74 4.14 18.49
CA GLY A 47 25.51 2.74 18.20
C GLY A 47 25.54 2.56 16.68
N HIS A 48 26.68 2.14 16.14
CA HIS A 48 26.73 1.57 14.80
C HIS A 48 25.90 0.28 14.79
N HIS A 49 24.62 0.37 14.38
CA HIS A 49 23.94 -0.79 13.88
C HIS A 49 24.59 -1.12 12.53
N ASN A 50 25.50 -2.08 12.60
CA ASN A 50 26.03 -2.74 11.43
C ASN A 50 24.92 -3.64 10.90
N ASP A 51 24.03 -3.05 10.10
CA ASP A 51 23.08 -3.80 9.31
C ASP A 51 23.90 -4.64 8.32
N ASN A 52 24.24 -5.83 8.75
CA ASN A 52 24.58 -6.91 7.85
C ASN A 52 23.33 -7.22 7.01
N LYS A 53 23.09 -6.33 6.06
CA LYS A 53 22.18 -6.56 4.95
C LYS A 53 22.78 -7.68 4.13
N LYS A 54 22.51 -8.91 4.58
CA LYS A 54 22.75 -10.09 3.80
C LYS A 54 21.81 -9.98 2.60
N GLU A 55 22.34 -9.42 1.56
CA GLU A 55 21.71 -9.28 0.26
C GLU A 55 21.33 -10.68 -0.20
N MET A 56 20.06 -11.05 0.02
CA MET A 56 19.50 -12.22 -0.66
C MET A 56 19.46 -11.85 -2.13
N THR A 57 20.46 -12.30 -2.86
CA THR A 57 20.42 -12.35 -4.32
C THR A 57 19.31 -13.31 -4.75
N MET A 58 18.09 -12.81 -4.75
CA MET A 58 16.99 -13.46 -5.43
C MET A 58 16.92 -12.89 -6.84
N ASN A 59 17.66 -13.51 -7.73
CA ASN A 59 17.54 -13.32 -9.17
C ASN A 59 16.19 -13.89 -9.61
N GLY A 60 15.20 -13.03 -9.79
CA GLY A 60 13.89 -13.45 -10.26
C GLY A 60 12.85 -12.33 -10.18
N ASN A 61 12.94 -11.34 -11.08
CA ASN A 61 11.75 -10.54 -11.39
C ASN A 61 10.65 -11.50 -11.83
N GLY A 62 9.48 -11.44 -11.16
CA GLY A 62 8.36 -12.33 -11.48
C GLY A 62 8.23 -13.60 -10.62
N THR A 63 8.87 -13.65 -9.45
CA THR A 63 8.61 -14.68 -8.44
C THR A 63 7.74 -14.13 -7.32
N SER A 64 6.96 -15.01 -6.64
CA SER A 64 6.17 -14.62 -5.48
C SER A 64 7.01 -13.96 -4.38
N GLN A 65 8.27 -14.39 -4.20
CA GLN A 65 9.18 -13.79 -3.23
C GLN A 65 9.60 -12.38 -3.62
N ALA A 66 9.82 -12.11 -4.92
CA ALA A 66 10.16 -10.77 -5.40
C ALA A 66 8.99 -9.80 -5.17
N VAL A 67 7.79 -10.19 -5.56
CA VAL A 67 6.56 -9.41 -5.32
C VAL A 67 6.38 -9.13 -3.83
N LEU A 68 6.55 -10.15 -2.99
CA LEU A 68 6.39 -10.01 -1.53
C LEU A 68 7.46 -9.08 -0.92
N LYS A 69 8.70 -9.14 -1.40
CA LYS A 69 9.77 -8.22 -0.98
C LYS A 69 9.42 -6.76 -1.32
N ASP A 70 8.94 -6.52 -2.53
CA ASP A 70 8.57 -5.18 -2.98
C ASP A 70 7.36 -4.65 -2.20
N TYR A 71 6.37 -5.50 -1.91
CA TYR A 71 5.24 -5.17 -1.04
C TYR A 71 5.69 -4.75 0.37
N PHE A 72 6.61 -5.48 1.00
CA PHE A 72 7.10 -5.10 2.33
C PHE A 72 7.94 -3.82 2.29
N SER A 73 8.71 -3.59 1.23
CA SER A 73 9.44 -2.34 1.06
C SER A 73 8.49 -1.14 0.94
N LEU A 74 7.39 -1.29 0.21
CA LEU A 74 6.33 -0.29 0.12
C LEU A 74 5.66 -0.04 1.47
N LYS A 75 5.31 -1.11 2.19
CA LYS A 75 4.74 -1.02 3.54
C LYS A 75 5.64 -0.19 4.46
N ASP A 76 6.94 -0.45 4.47
CA ASP A 76 7.90 0.24 5.32
C ASP A 76 8.02 1.74 4.97
N ALA A 77 7.94 2.10 3.69
CA ALA A 77 7.89 3.49 3.27
C ALA A 77 6.62 4.21 3.74
N LEU A 78 5.46 3.53 3.68
CA LEU A 78 4.19 4.07 4.17
C LEU A 78 4.16 4.22 5.71
N VAL A 79 4.81 3.31 6.44
CA VAL A 79 4.98 3.41 7.90
C VAL A 79 5.86 4.59 8.26
N ALA A 80 6.89 4.86 7.45
CA ALA A 80 7.82 5.99 7.65
C ALA A 80 7.26 7.34 7.16
N ASP A 81 6.02 7.43 6.69
CA ASP A 81 5.42 8.62 6.06
C ASP A 81 6.22 9.16 4.85
N ASP A 82 7.05 8.33 4.21
CA ASP A 82 7.86 8.72 3.06
C ASP A 82 7.06 8.62 1.75
N ASN A 83 6.33 9.69 1.44
CA ASN A 83 5.49 9.76 0.24
C ASN A 83 6.27 9.51 -1.07
N THR A 84 7.47 10.08 -1.18
CA THR A 84 8.28 9.95 -2.40
C THR A 84 8.78 8.53 -2.58
N LYS A 85 9.26 7.92 -1.53
CA LYS A 85 9.71 6.53 -1.52
C LYS A 85 8.55 5.57 -1.78
N ALA A 86 7.38 5.82 -1.18
CA ALA A 86 6.19 5.02 -1.41
C ALA A 86 5.73 5.07 -2.89
N LYS A 87 5.76 6.24 -3.54
CA LYS A 87 5.51 6.36 -4.99
C LYS A 87 6.43 5.46 -5.81
N ASN A 88 7.74 5.56 -5.56
CA ASN A 88 8.73 4.78 -6.31
C ASN A 88 8.55 3.28 -6.09
N LEU A 89 8.23 2.88 -4.86
CA LEU A 89 8.03 1.46 -4.51
C LEU A 89 6.68 0.92 -5.00
N GLY A 90 5.64 1.75 -5.06
CA GLY A 90 4.38 1.41 -5.75
C GLY A 90 4.61 1.06 -7.21
N GLY A 91 5.33 1.91 -7.93
CA GLY A 91 5.71 1.63 -9.32
C GLY A 91 6.63 0.41 -9.50
N THR A 92 7.47 0.12 -8.51
CA THR A 92 8.32 -1.09 -8.52
C THR A 92 7.46 -2.34 -8.33
N LEU A 93 6.56 -2.32 -7.35
CA LEU A 93 5.64 -3.44 -7.08
C LEU A 93 4.73 -3.71 -8.28
N ALA A 94 4.18 -2.68 -8.93
CA ALA A 94 3.37 -2.83 -10.13
C ALA A 94 4.13 -3.57 -11.26
N LYS A 95 5.41 -3.26 -11.44
CA LYS A 95 6.27 -3.97 -12.41
C LYS A 95 6.51 -5.42 -12.02
N SER A 96 6.74 -5.72 -10.76
CA SER A 96 6.94 -7.08 -10.27
C SER A 96 5.67 -7.93 -10.40
N LEU A 97 4.50 -7.34 -10.15
CA LEU A 97 3.20 -7.99 -10.35
C LEU A 97 2.96 -8.31 -11.83
N LYS A 98 3.18 -7.35 -12.73
CA LYS A 98 3.05 -7.55 -14.20
C LYS A 98 4.02 -8.61 -14.75
N ALA A 99 5.18 -8.76 -14.12
CA ALA A 99 6.17 -9.74 -14.52
C ALA A 99 5.94 -11.13 -13.88
N PHE A 100 4.88 -11.30 -13.06
CA PHE A 100 4.62 -12.55 -12.38
C PHE A 100 4.18 -13.65 -13.37
N ASP A 101 4.87 -14.78 -13.33
CA ASP A 101 4.64 -15.91 -14.24
C ASP A 101 3.59 -16.87 -13.64
N ILE A 102 2.35 -16.76 -14.10
CA ILE A 102 1.22 -17.62 -13.68
C ILE A 102 1.21 -18.99 -14.37
N SER A 103 2.00 -19.18 -15.45
CA SER A 103 1.96 -20.41 -16.26
C SER A 103 2.39 -21.68 -15.51
N LYS A 104 2.99 -21.52 -14.33
CA LYS A 104 3.43 -22.62 -13.45
C LYS A 104 2.32 -23.19 -12.57
N PHE A 105 1.16 -22.57 -12.60
CA PHE A 105 0.01 -22.96 -11.79
C PHE A 105 -1.03 -23.70 -12.63
N SER A 106 -1.95 -24.44 -11.99
CA SER A 106 -3.08 -25.08 -12.69
C SER A 106 -4.04 -24.03 -13.27
N ASP A 107 -4.79 -24.40 -14.29
CA ASP A 107 -5.69 -23.49 -15.03
C ASP A 107 -6.66 -22.73 -14.10
N ASP A 108 -7.27 -23.42 -13.13
CA ASP A 108 -8.15 -22.78 -12.13
C ASP A 108 -7.41 -21.69 -11.34
N LYS A 109 -6.19 -22.00 -10.89
CA LYS A 109 -5.36 -21.04 -10.16
C LYS A 109 -4.83 -19.91 -11.04
N GLN A 110 -4.60 -20.15 -12.33
CA GLN A 110 -4.18 -19.11 -13.26
C GLN A 110 -5.28 -18.05 -13.44
N SER A 111 -6.55 -18.48 -13.52
CA SER A 111 -7.67 -17.54 -13.61
C SER A 111 -7.74 -16.63 -12.39
N ASP A 112 -7.74 -17.22 -11.19
CA ASP A 112 -7.80 -16.45 -9.95
C ASP A 112 -6.58 -15.52 -9.78
N LEU A 113 -5.37 -16.03 -10.09
CA LEU A 113 -4.14 -15.23 -10.01
C LEU A 113 -4.14 -14.07 -11.01
N LYS A 114 -4.73 -14.25 -12.19
CA LYS A 114 -4.81 -13.18 -13.18
C LYS A 114 -5.63 -12.01 -12.66
N ASP A 115 -6.83 -12.29 -12.12
CA ASP A 115 -7.71 -11.26 -11.58
C ASP A 115 -7.07 -10.54 -10.39
N ILE A 116 -6.50 -11.31 -9.44
CA ILE A 116 -5.80 -10.75 -8.27
C ILE A 116 -4.60 -9.88 -8.69
N ILE A 117 -3.82 -10.31 -9.67
CA ILE A 117 -2.64 -9.55 -10.14
C ILE A 117 -3.07 -8.27 -10.86
N GLU A 118 -4.18 -8.30 -11.61
CA GLU A 118 -4.73 -7.13 -12.28
C GLU A 118 -5.15 -6.09 -11.24
N ASP A 119 -5.96 -6.46 -10.25
CA ASP A 119 -6.41 -5.58 -9.17
C ASP A 119 -5.23 -5.04 -8.32
N ALA A 120 -4.32 -5.93 -7.89
CA ALA A 120 -3.15 -5.54 -7.13
C ALA A 120 -2.23 -4.57 -7.90
N THR A 121 -2.12 -4.76 -9.22
CA THR A 121 -1.33 -3.87 -10.09
C THR A 121 -1.95 -2.49 -10.16
N GLU A 122 -3.27 -2.38 -10.35
CA GLU A 122 -3.99 -1.12 -10.38
C GLU A 122 -3.77 -0.35 -9.07
N HIS A 123 -3.93 -1.00 -7.92
CA HIS A 123 -3.71 -0.38 -6.62
C HIS A 123 -2.26 0.07 -6.42
N ALA A 124 -1.28 -0.69 -6.88
CA ALA A 124 0.14 -0.31 -6.81
C ALA A 124 0.46 0.90 -7.70
N GLU A 125 -0.16 1.02 -8.87
CA GLU A 125 -0.05 2.17 -9.77
C GLU A 125 -0.69 3.41 -9.16
N HIS A 126 -1.88 3.30 -8.57
CA HIS A 126 -2.50 4.40 -7.83
C HIS A 126 -1.63 4.90 -6.67
N ILE A 127 -0.96 4.01 -5.96
CA ILE A 127 0.02 4.39 -4.92
C ILE A 127 1.18 5.19 -5.53
N ALA A 128 1.65 4.83 -6.71
CA ALA A 128 2.76 5.52 -7.38
C ALA A 128 2.40 6.98 -7.76
N GLU A 129 1.14 7.29 -7.96
CA GLU A 129 0.68 8.60 -8.43
C GLU A 129 0.11 9.49 -7.31
N SER A 130 -0.26 8.91 -6.15
CA SER A 130 -1.06 9.56 -5.12
C SER A 130 -0.25 10.25 -4.03
N ASN A 131 -0.92 11.04 -3.18
CA ASN A 131 -0.38 11.54 -1.91
C ASN A 131 -0.47 10.46 -0.82
N ILE A 132 0.23 10.67 0.30
CA ILE A 132 0.39 9.67 1.37
C ILE A 132 -0.94 9.15 1.95
N ALA A 133 -1.96 9.99 2.09
CA ALA A 133 -3.26 9.58 2.61
C ALA A 133 -3.94 8.59 1.66
N HIS A 134 -3.98 8.93 0.38
CA HIS A 134 -4.58 8.10 -0.66
C HIS A 134 -3.76 6.83 -0.94
N GLN A 135 -2.43 6.90 -0.85
CA GLN A 135 -1.56 5.72 -0.89
C GLN A 135 -1.94 4.68 0.15
N ARG A 136 -2.25 5.11 1.39
CA ARG A 136 -2.67 4.22 2.46
C ARG A 136 -4.05 3.60 2.23
N GLU A 137 -4.96 4.31 1.57
CA GLU A 137 -6.25 3.76 1.18
C GLU A 137 -6.08 2.62 0.18
N HIS A 138 -5.32 2.85 -0.89
CA HIS A 138 -5.03 1.81 -1.88
C HIS A 138 -4.23 0.65 -1.29
N PHE A 139 -3.29 0.93 -0.38
CA PHE A 139 -2.49 -0.10 0.27
C PHE A 139 -3.35 -1.09 1.11
N LYS A 140 -4.47 -0.65 1.67
CA LYS A 140 -5.39 -1.55 2.40
C LYS A 140 -6.02 -2.59 1.48
N VAL A 141 -6.41 -2.19 0.26
CA VAL A 141 -7.01 -3.11 -0.72
C VAL A 141 -5.92 -4.01 -1.28
N LEU A 142 -4.81 -3.44 -1.74
CA LEU A 142 -3.63 -4.17 -2.19
C LEU A 142 -3.19 -5.26 -1.18
N SER A 143 -3.30 -4.98 0.12
CA SER A 143 -2.92 -5.96 1.15
C SER A 143 -3.82 -7.20 1.16
N LYS A 144 -5.09 -7.09 0.77
CA LYS A 144 -5.99 -8.24 0.61
C LYS A 144 -5.58 -9.06 -0.60
N ASP A 145 -5.33 -8.40 -1.73
CA ASP A 145 -4.90 -9.05 -2.96
C ASP A 145 -3.60 -9.83 -2.73
N MET A 146 -2.67 -9.25 -1.96
CA MET A 146 -1.42 -9.90 -1.58
C MET A 146 -1.65 -11.14 -0.69
N VAL A 147 -2.61 -11.10 0.23
CA VAL A 147 -2.98 -12.27 1.06
C VAL A 147 -3.56 -13.38 0.18
N ASP A 148 -4.44 -13.05 -0.73
CA ASP A 148 -5.09 -14.01 -1.63
C ASP A 148 -4.06 -14.63 -2.60
N MET A 149 -3.16 -13.81 -3.16
CA MET A 149 -2.04 -14.27 -3.97
C MET A 149 -1.13 -15.25 -3.21
N ILE A 150 -0.80 -14.94 -1.95
CA ILE A 150 0.03 -15.80 -1.09
C ILE A 150 -0.67 -17.14 -0.82
N ALA A 151 -1.97 -17.12 -0.55
CA ALA A 151 -2.76 -18.32 -0.31
C ALA A 151 -2.75 -19.27 -1.52
N ILE A 152 -2.88 -18.74 -2.74
CA ILE A 152 -2.87 -19.53 -3.97
C ILE A 152 -1.47 -20.03 -4.31
N THR A 153 -0.45 -19.18 -4.17
CA THR A 153 0.94 -19.50 -4.57
C THR A 153 1.67 -20.37 -3.54
N GLY A 154 1.15 -20.46 -2.31
CA GLY A 154 1.81 -21.17 -1.21
C GLY A 154 3.13 -20.52 -0.78
N THR A 155 3.32 -19.24 -1.09
CA THR A 155 4.56 -18.52 -0.77
C THR A 155 4.64 -18.26 0.73
N SER A 156 5.74 -18.63 1.35
CA SER A 156 6.03 -18.29 2.75
C SER A 156 7.33 -17.51 2.85
N MET A 157 7.34 -16.46 3.68
CA MET A 157 8.59 -15.84 4.09
C MET A 157 9.27 -16.70 5.13
N ARG A 158 10.41 -17.29 4.80
CA ARG A 158 11.28 -17.90 5.82
C ARG A 158 12.09 -16.77 6.45
N PHE A 159 11.70 -16.38 7.65
CA PHE A 159 12.58 -15.57 8.49
C PHE A 159 13.71 -16.50 8.95
N VAL A 160 14.92 -16.25 8.46
CA VAL A 160 16.11 -16.88 9.05
C VAL A 160 16.39 -16.07 10.32
N ILE A 161 16.07 -16.65 11.45
CA ILE A 161 16.42 -16.16 12.78
C ILE A 161 17.91 -16.40 13.00
#